data_33213580a429f2cba8259887bc2ca987
#
_entry.id   33213580a429f2cba8259887bc2ca987
#
_cell.length_a   1.000
_cell.length_b   1.000
_cell.length_c   1.000
_cell.angle_alpha   90.00
_cell.angle_beta   90.00
_cell.angle_gamma   90.00
#
_symmetry.space_group_name_H-M   'P 1'
#
loop_
_entity.id
_entity.type
_entity.pdbx_description
1 polymer ?
#
loop_
_entity_poly.entity_id
_entity_poly.type
_entity_poly.pdbx_seq_one_letter_code
_entity_poly.pdbx_strand_id
1 'polypeptide(L)'
;MEKILIIDFGSQYTQLIARRIREMQVYCEIYPFNNVPALDNDVKGVILSGSPRSVREEGAPRIDLDAIKGKLPLLGVCYGAQYLAHFFGGKVEASPSREYGRARMQVVKADDALMQGLSAESQVWMSHGDTITTIPEGYDIIASTEDVAVAAYRINGEQTWAPR
;
A
#
# COMPACT_ATOMS: atom_id res chain seq x y z
N MET A 1 16.53 -14.75 -12.10
CA MET A 1 15.74 -13.67 -12.74
C MET A 1 15.17 -12.79 -11.64
N GLU A 2 15.47 -11.52 -11.69
CA GLU A 2 14.94 -10.56 -10.73
C GLU A 2 13.42 -10.45 -10.85
N LYS A 3 12.75 -10.33 -9.72
CA LYS A 3 11.29 -10.33 -9.68
C LYS A 3 10.72 -9.44 -8.58
N ILE A 4 9.48 -9.00 -8.80
CA ILE A 4 8.63 -8.38 -7.79
C ILE A 4 7.68 -9.44 -7.27
N LEU A 5 7.54 -9.51 -5.96
CA LEU A 5 6.59 -10.41 -5.30
C LEU A 5 5.33 -9.63 -4.92
N ILE A 6 4.18 -10.12 -5.33
CA ILE A 6 2.89 -9.53 -4.96
C ILE A 6 2.23 -10.45 -3.94
N ILE A 7 1.93 -9.93 -2.77
CA ILE A 7 1.22 -10.66 -1.72
C ILE A 7 -0.25 -10.33 -1.83
N ASP A 8 -1.07 -11.33 -2.05
CA ASP A 8 -2.50 -11.21 -2.29
C ASP A 8 -3.29 -11.38 -1.01
N PHE A 9 -3.97 -10.32 -0.58
CA PHE A 9 -4.89 -10.32 0.55
C PHE A 9 -6.36 -10.51 0.12
N GLY A 10 -6.60 -10.96 -1.11
CA GLY A 10 -7.93 -11.22 -1.63
C GLY A 10 -8.50 -10.11 -2.49
N SER A 11 -7.68 -9.16 -2.93
CA SER A 11 -8.12 -8.07 -3.79
C SER A 11 -8.57 -8.56 -5.16
N GLN A 12 -9.65 -7.99 -5.67
CA GLN A 12 -10.05 -8.19 -7.06
C GLN A 12 -9.10 -7.52 -8.07
N TYR A 13 -8.20 -6.65 -7.60
CA TYR A 13 -7.27 -5.90 -8.45
C TYR A 13 -5.87 -6.49 -8.49
N THR A 14 -5.60 -7.59 -7.79
CA THR A 14 -4.24 -8.17 -7.71
C THR A 14 -3.72 -8.55 -9.10
N GLN A 15 -4.55 -9.15 -9.94
CA GLN A 15 -4.16 -9.51 -11.30
C GLN A 15 -3.90 -8.27 -12.16
N LEU A 16 -4.62 -7.19 -11.93
CA LEU A 16 -4.38 -5.92 -12.64
C LEU A 16 -3.04 -5.32 -12.26
N ILE A 17 -2.67 -5.37 -10.98
CA ILE A 17 -1.35 -4.93 -10.52
C ILE A 17 -0.25 -5.75 -11.22
N ALA A 18 -0.39 -7.06 -11.24
CA ALA A 18 0.56 -7.94 -11.91
C ALA A 18 0.68 -7.62 -13.41
N ARG A 19 -0.45 -7.38 -14.08
CA ARG A 19 -0.45 -7.00 -15.48
C ARG A 19 0.31 -5.70 -15.72
N ARG A 20 0.09 -4.68 -14.90
CA ARG A 20 0.78 -3.40 -15.03
C ARG A 20 2.30 -3.54 -14.86
N ILE A 21 2.74 -4.37 -13.93
CA ILE A 21 4.15 -4.64 -13.73
C ILE A 21 4.74 -5.33 -14.97
N ARG A 22 4.06 -6.33 -15.50
CA ARG A 22 4.49 -7.07 -16.70
C ARG A 22 4.53 -6.18 -17.95
N GLU A 23 3.60 -5.24 -18.08
CA GLU A 23 3.60 -4.25 -19.16
C GLU A 23 4.86 -3.37 -19.13
N MET A 24 5.48 -3.18 -17.98
CA MET A 24 6.76 -2.50 -17.82
C MET A 24 7.96 -3.42 -18.00
N GLN A 25 7.74 -4.64 -18.50
CA GLN A 25 8.77 -5.67 -18.73
C GLN A 25 9.48 -6.11 -17.45
N VAL A 26 8.76 -6.12 -16.34
CA VAL A 26 9.24 -6.60 -15.04
C VAL A 26 8.53 -7.91 -14.71
N TYR A 27 9.30 -8.94 -14.37
CA TYR A 27 8.74 -10.21 -13.95
C TYR A 27 8.17 -10.10 -12.53
N CYS A 28 6.99 -10.67 -12.30
CA CYS A 28 6.36 -10.70 -10.98
C CYS A 28 5.66 -12.04 -10.74
N GLU A 29 5.53 -12.39 -9.46
CA GLU A 29 4.81 -13.57 -8.99
C GLU A 29 3.81 -13.16 -7.94
N ILE A 30 2.64 -13.81 -7.93
CA ILE A 30 1.58 -13.58 -6.96
C ILE A 30 1.52 -14.77 -6.00
N TYR A 31 1.51 -14.48 -4.70
CA TYR A 31 1.30 -15.48 -3.67
C TYR A 31 0.24 -15.03 -2.69
N PRO A 32 -0.65 -15.93 -2.24
CA PRO A 32 -1.61 -15.56 -1.20
C PRO A 32 -0.89 -15.28 0.12
N PHE A 33 -1.47 -14.39 0.94
CA PHE A 33 -0.86 -13.97 2.21
C PHE A 33 -0.58 -15.14 3.16
N ASN A 34 -1.35 -16.22 3.09
CA ASN A 34 -1.22 -17.40 3.95
C ASN A 34 -0.32 -18.50 3.36
N ASN A 35 0.32 -18.25 2.24
CA ASN A 35 1.22 -19.20 1.59
C ASN A 35 2.33 -18.47 0.83
N VAL A 36 3.11 -17.67 1.55
CA VAL A 36 4.22 -16.91 0.98
C VAL A 36 5.49 -17.76 1.09
N PRO A 37 6.22 -18.00 -0.02
CA PRO A 37 7.44 -18.80 0.03
C PRO A 37 8.57 -18.05 0.73
N ALA A 38 9.61 -18.78 1.12
CA ALA A 38 10.84 -18.15 1.59
C ALA A 38 11.40 -17.24 0.49
N LEU A 39 11.85 -16.04 0.87
CA LEU A 39 12.38 -15.08 -0.08
C LEU A 39 13.80 -15.46 -0.49
N ASP A 40 14.05 -15.46 -1.79
CA ASP A 40 15.38 -15.65 -2.35
C ASP A 40 15.99 -14.31 -2.78
N ASN A 41 17.24 -14.35 -3.28
CA ASN A 41 17.96 -13.15 -3.70
C ASN A 41 17.39 -12.51 -4.99
N ASP A 42 16.51 -13.18 -5.69
CA ASP A 42 15.89 -12.64 -6.90
C ASP A 42 14.73 -11.70 -6.60
N VAL A 43 14.18 -11.71 -5.40
CA VAL A 43 13.11 -10.80 -4.98
C VAL A 43 13.69 -9.42 -4.73
N LYS A 44 13.34 -8.45 -5.59
CA LYS A 44 13.87 -7.08 -5.54
C LYS A 44 12.87 -6.08 -4.96
N GLY A 45 11.65 -6.47 -4.74
CA GLY A 45 10.62 -5.66 -4.14
C GLY A 45 9.36 -6.46 -3.85
N VAL A 46 8.54 -5.95 -2.98
CA VAL A 46 7.29 -6.60 -2.55
C VAL A 46 6.15 -5.59 -2.61
N ILE A 47 5.00 -6.04 -3.10
CA ILE A 47 3.76 -5.27 -3.10
C ILE A 47 2.74 -6.01 -2.22
N LEU A 48 2.16 -5.30 -1.27
CA LEU A 48 1.02 -5.77 -0.48
C LEU A 48 -0.24 -5.27 -1.16
N SER A 49 -1.12 -6.18 -1.55
CA SER A 49 -2.34 -5.85 -2.27
C SER A 49 -3.44 -5.30 -1.35
N GLY A 50 -4.56 -4.94 -1.94
CA GLY A 50 -5.78 -4.66 -1.22
C GLY A 50 -6.47 -5.92 -0.71
N SER A 51 -7.59 -5.71 -0.02
CA SER A 51 -8.47 -6.77 0.47
C SER A 51 -9.89 -6.23 0.56
N PRO A 52 -10.92 -7.06 0.39
CA PRO A 52 -12.30 -6.68 0.70
C PRO A 52 -12.54 -6.60 2.22
N ARG A 53 -11.62 -7.12 3.02
CA ARG A 53 -11.71 -7.14 4.48
C ARG A 53 -11.11 -5.90 5.10
N SER A 54 -11.45 -5.63 6.36
CA SER A 54 -10.88 -4.55 7.15
C SER A 54 -9.76 -5.09 8.04
N VAL A 55 -8.69 -4.29 8.23
CA VAL A 55 -7.65 -4.60 9.22
C VAL A 55 -8.19 -4.62 10.65
N ARG A 56 -9.37 -4.00 10.86
CA ARG A 56 -10.05 -3.91 12.16
C ARG A 56 -10.83 -5.16 12.51
N GLU A 57 -11.06 -6.04 11.55
CA GLU A 57 -11.79 -7.29 11.76
C GLU A 57 -10.97 -8.28 12.57
N GLU A 58 -11.64 -9.04 13.44
CA GLU A 58 -11.05 -10.22 14.04
C GLU A 58 -10.75 -11.24 12.93
N GLY A 59 -9.55 -11.82 12.96
CA GLY A 59 -9.10 -12.74 11.91
C GLY A 59 -8.75 -12.05 10.59
N ALA A 60 -8.54 -10.74 10.57
CA ALA A 60 -8.06 -10.04 9.38
C ALA A 60 -6.79 -10.68 8.83
N PRO A 61 -6.63 -10.74 7.49
CA PRO A 61 -5.42 -11.32 6.89
C PRO A 61 -4.13 -10.68 7.42
N ARG A 62 -3.22 -11.51 7.91
CA ARG A 62 -1.94 -11.07 8.47
C ARG A 62 -0.78 -11.83 7.85
N ILE A 63 0.37 -11.20 7.82
CA ILE A 63 1.61 -11.75 7.29
C ILE A 63 2.78 -11.34 8.19
N ASP A 64 3.80 -12.19 8.28
CA ASP A 64 5.07 -11.83 8.90
C ASP A 64 5.90 -11.01 7.92
N LEU A 65 6.19 -9.76 8.28
CA LEU A 65 6.98 -8.84 7.47
C LEU A 65 8.44 -8.73 7.91
N ASP A 66 8.92 -9.57 8.82
CA ASP A 66 10.28 -9.46 9.37
C ASP A 66 11.38 -9.57 8.31
N ALA A 67 11.16 -10.37 7.26
CA ALA A 67 12.11 -10.52 6.16
C ALA A 67 11.97 -9.45 5.08
N ILE A 68 10.96 -8.59 5.16
CA ILE A 68 10.56 -7.66 4.09
C ILE A 68 10.71 -6.21 4.53
N LYS A 69 9.99 -5.82 5.56
CA LYS A 69 9.92 -4.43 6.03
C LYS A 69 11.29 -3.94 6.53
N GLY A 70 11.75 -2.84 5.97
CA GLY A 70 13.07 -2.27 6.25
C GLY A 70 14.23 -2.97 5.56
N LYS A 71 13.97 -4.04 4.79
CA LYS A 71 15.00 -4.85 4.12
C LYS A 71 14.86 -4.85 2.60
N LEU A 72 13.64 -4.76 2.09
CA LEU A 72 13.34 -4.70 0.66
C LEU A 72 12.46 -3.49 0.38
N PRO A 73 12.49 -2.94 -0.84
CA PRO A 73 11.49 -1.99 -1.28
C PRO A 73 10.09 -2.59 -1.14
N LEU A 74 9.19 -1.85 -0.49
CA LEU A 74 7.85 -2.31 -0.14
C LEU A 74 6.81 -1.27 -0.53
N LEU A 75 5.78 -1.70 -1.24
CA LEU A 75 4.63 -0.88 -1.60
C LEU A 75 3.37 -1.51 -1.03
N GLY A 76 2.69 -0.81 -0.12
CA GLY A 76 1.40 -1.23 0.40
C GLY A 76 0.26 -0.48 -0.27
N VAL A 77 -0.67 -1.17 -0.90
CA VAL A 77 -1.78 -0.57 -1.64
C VAL A 77 -3.10 -0.87 -0.93
N CYS A 78 -3.92 0.15 -0.68
CA CYS A 78 -5.23 0.03 -0.02
C CYS A 78 -5.13 -0.70 1.33
N TYR A 79 -5.60 -1.95 1.41
CA TYR A 79 -5.47 -2.77 2.62
C TYR A 79 -4.01 -2.85 3.09
N GLY A 80 -3.06 -3.01 2.18
CA GLY A 80 -1.63 -3.04 2.50
C GLY A 80 -1.16 -1.75 3.19
N ALA A 81 -1.64 -0.60 2.74
CA ALA A 81 -1.34 0.69 3.38
C ALA A 81 -1.95 0.78 4.79
N GLN A 82 -3.20 0.35 4.93
CA GLN A 82 -3.88 0.30 6.23
C GLN A 82 -3.20 -0.70 7.17
N TYR A 83 -2.75 -1.83 6.65
CA TYR A 83 -2.02 -2.85 7.39
C TYR A 83 -0.74 -2.27 8.03
N LEU A 84 0.08 -1.60 7.23
CA LEU A 84 1.33 -1.01 7.70
C LEU A 84 1.09 0.09 8.74
N ALA A 85 0.00 0.83 8.64
CA ALA A 85 -0.36 1.82 9.67
C ALA A 85 -0.90 1.15 10.93
N HIS A 86 -1.85 0.25 10.81
CA HIS A 86 -2.58 -0.35 11.93
C HIS A 86 -1.70 -1.23 12.81
N PHE A 87 -0.93 -2.14 12.20
CA PHE A 87 -0.13 -3.13 12.95
C PHE A 87 1.22 -2.59 13.44
N PHE A 88 1.56 -1.35 13.11
CA PHE A 88 2.82 -0.73 13.55
C PHE A 88 2.61 0.53 14.40
N GLY A 89 1.42 0.68 14.98
CA GLY A 89 1.14 1.69 16.01
C GLY A 89 0.27 2.87 15.61
N GLY A 90 -0.22 2.89 14.36
CA GLY A 90 -1.19 3.88 13.91
C GLY A 90 -2.63 3.48 14.19
N LYS A 91 -3.57 4.24 13.68
CA LYS A 91 -5.00 3.97 13.81
C LYS A 91 -5.69 3.97 12.46
N VAL A 92 -6.57 2.98 12.29
CA VAL A 92 -7.49 2.87 11.16
C VAL A 92 -8.90 2.79 11.73
N GLU A 93 -9.80 3.63 11.24
CA GLU A 93 -11.17 3.72 11.71
C GLU A 93 -12.14 3.62 10.53
N ALA A 94 -13.39 3.26 10.81
CA ALA A 94 -14.42 3.29 9.79
C ALA A 94 -14.60 4.74 9.31
N SER A 95 -14.60 4.93 7.99
CA SER A 95 -14.85 6.25 7.43
C SER A 95 -16.29 6.67 7.67
N PRO A 96 -16.56 7.90 8.15
CA PRO A 96 -17.93 8.41 8.34
C PRO A 96 -18.69 8.52 7.01
N SER A 97 -17.98 8.70 5.90
CA SER A 97 -18.51 8.60 4.56
C SER A 97 -17.70 7.55 3.80
N ARG A 98 -18.36 6.59 3.16
CA ARG A 98 -17.67 5.64 2.31
C ARG A 98 -17.06 6.38 1.13
N GLU A 99 -15.76 6.31 0.99
CA GLU A 99 -15.04 7.02 -0.04
C GLU A 99 -14.95 6.15 -1.29
N TYR A 100 -16.01 6.22 -2.09
CA TYR A 100 -16.07 5.56 -3.38
C TYR A 100 -16.21 6.61 -4.48
N GLY A 101 -15.39 6.49 -5.51
CA GLY A 101 -15.44 7.32 -6.67
C GLY A 101 -14.23 8.24 -6.81
N ARG A 102 -14.47 9.36 -7.49
CA ARG A 102 -13.41 10.31 -7.80
C ARG A 102 -13.00 11.11 -6.57
N ALA A 103 -11.71 11.28 -6.40
CA ALA A 103 -11.15 12.19 -5.42
C ALA A 103 -10.03 13.00 -6.07
N ARG A 104 -9.81 14.20 -5.55
CA ARG A 104 -8.71 15.04 -6.01
C ARG A 104 -7.55 14.87 -5.04
N MET A 105 -6.50 14.20 -5.50
CA MET A 105 -5.30 13.99 -4.71
C MET A 105 -4.40 15.21 -4.81
N GLN A 106 -3.94 15.69 -3.66
CA GLN A 106 -2.92 16.74 -3.55
C GLN A 106 -1.61 16.12 -3.11
N VAL A 107 -0.53 16.40 -3.84
CA VAL A 107 0.81 15.96 -3.48
C VAL A 107 1.33 16.85 -2.37
N VAL A 108 1.63 16.26 -1.22
CA VAL A 108 2.17 16.95 -0.05
C VAL A 108 3.69 17.05 -0.12
N LYS A 109 4.36 15.98 -0.61
CA LYS A 109 5.82 15.94 -0.77
C LYS A 109 6.17 15.57 -2.21
N ALA A 110 6.35 16.58 -3.05
CA ALA A 110 6.63 16.40 -4.47
C ALA A 110 8.00 15.79 -4.77
N ASP A 111 8.94 15.86 -3.83
CA ASP A 111 10.27 15.27 -3.93
C ASP A 111 10.32 13.79 -3.56
N ASP A 112 9.21 13.23 -3.06
CA ASP A 112 9.12 11.81 -2.76
C ASP A 112 9.21 10.96 -4.03
N ALA A 113 9.91 9.82 -3.95
CA ALA A 113 10.14 8.96 -5.11
C ALA A 113 8.84 8.46 -5.76
N LEU A 114 7.80 8.18 -4.95
CA LEU A 114 6.50 7.74 -5.47
C LEU A 114 5.73 8.88 -6.14
N MET A 115 5.91 10.10 -5.67
CA MET A 115 5.18 11.28 -6.15
C MET A 115 5.87 12.00 -7.31
N GLN A 116 7.11 11.66 -7.63
CA GLN A 116 7.84 12.30 -8.74
C GLN A 116 7.11 12.10 -10.07
N GLY A 117 7.03 13.15 -10.85
CA GLY A 117 6.36 13.13 -12.13
C GLY A 117 4.85 13.30 -12.08
N LEU A 118 4.26 13.34 -10.90
CA LEU A 118 2.84 13.65 -10.74
C LEU A 118 2.62 15.16 -10.64
N SER A 119 1.49 15.64 -11.18
CA SER A 119 1.09 17.02 -10.98
C SER A 119 0.71 17.25 -9.51
N ALA A 120 0.81 18.50 -9.04
CA ALA A 120 0.48 18.87 -7.67
C ALA A 120 -0.93 18.45 -7.26
N GLU A 121 -1.85 18.45 -8.24
CA GLU A 121 -3.19 17.91 -8.08
C GLU A 121 -3.44 16.86 -9.16
N SER A 122 -4.03 15.74 -8.76
CA SER A 122 -4.38 14.65 -9.67
C SER A 122 -5.71 14.04 -9.30
N GLN A 123 -6.48 13.63 -10.32
CA GLN A 123 -7.69 12.87 -10.09
C GLN A 123 -7.32 11.41 -9.81
N VAL A 124 -7.85 10.86 -8.72
CA VAL A 124 -7.68 9.46 -8.35
C VAL A 124 -9.04 8.84 -8.05
N TRP A 125 -9.07 7.51 -8.03
CA TRP A 125 -10.27 6.77 -7.66
C TRP A 125 -10.06 6.14 -6.29
N MET A 126 -11.05 6.34 -5.41
CA MET A 126 -11.03 5.80 -4.05
C MET A 126 -12.12 4.76 -3.91
N SER A 127 -11.82 3.66 -3.21
CA SER A 127 -12.76 2.56 -3.02
C SER A 127 -12.47 1.83 -1.72
N HIS A 128 -12.85 2.42 -0.58
CA HIS A 128 -12.72 1.77 0.73
C HIS A 128 -13.61 2.40 1.78
N GLY A 129 -13.96 1.60 2.79
CA GLY A 129 -14.79 2.02 3.91
C GLY A 129 -14.01 2.40 5.17
N ASP A 130 -12.70 2.21 5.20
CA ASP A 130 -11.83 2.54 6.32
C ASP A 130 -10.93 3.71 5.98
N THR A 131 -10.54 4.48 6.99
CA THR A 131 -9.60 5.59 6.83
C THR A 131 -8.48 5.49 7.85
N ILE A 132 -7.27 5.86 7.45
CA ILE A 132 -6.12 5.98 8.34
C ILE A 132 -6.22 7.32 9.04
N THR A 133 -6.47 7.32 10.35
CA THR A 133 -6.63 8.55 11.13
C THR A 133 -5.35 8.98 11.81
N THR A 134 -4.46 8.05 12.10
CA THR A 134 -3.17 8.32 12.73
C THR A 134 -2.11 7.42 12.12
N ILE A 135 -0.99 8.01 11.68
CA ILE A 135 0.17 7.25 11.23
C ILE A 135 1.17 7.12 12.38
N PRO A 136 1.93 6.00 12.43
CA PRO A 136 2.97 5.84 13.45
C PRO A 136 4.06 6.92 13.36
N GLU A 137 4.80 7.10 14.45
CA GLU A 137 6.00 7.93 14.45
C GLU A 137 7.00 7.42 13.40
N GLY A 138 7.65 8.34 12.69
CA GLY A 138 8.58 8.00 11.61
C GLY A 138 7.93 7.80 10.25
N TYR A 139 6.61 7.94 10.16
CA TYR A 139 5.86 7.93 8.91
C TYR A 139 5.54 9.35 8.49
N ASP A 140 5.64 9.65 7.19
CA ASP A 140 5.30 10.96 6.64
C ASP A 140 4.19 10.86 5.61
N ILE A 141 3.22 11.77 5.70
CA ILE A 141 2.17 11.92 4.68
C ILE A 141 2.79 12.51 3.43
N ILE A 142 2.60 11.87 2.28
CA ILE A 142 3.09 12.33 0.98
C ILE A 142 1.99 12.79 0.03
N ALA A 143 0.75 12.40 0.29
CA ALA A 143 -0.41 12.85 -0.47
C ALA A 143 -1.66 12.86 0.40
N SER A 144 -2.60 13.73 0.07
CA SER A 144 -3.90 13.88 0.75
C SER A 144 -5.02 14.10 -0.27
N THR A 145 -6.27 13.97 0.19
CA THR A 145 -7.47 14.42 -0.55
C THR A 145 -8.26 15.36 0.33
N GLU A 146 -9.33 15.97 -0.21
CA GLU A 146 -10.20 16.88 0.56
C GLU A 146 -10.75 16.23 1.83
N ASP A 147 -11.15 14.95 1.73
CA ASP A 147 -11.80 14.23 2.81
C ASP A 147 -10.85 13.31 3.58
N VAL A 148 -9.62 13.13 3.08
CA VAL A 148 -8.66 12.16 3.62
C VAL A 148 -7.29 12.80 3.79
N ALA A 149 -6.89 12.98 5.05
CA ALA A 149 -5.57 13.55 5.35
C ALA A 149 -4.44 12.62 4.93
N VAL A 150 -4.62 11.30 5.05
CA VAL A 150 -3.60 10.30 4.72
C VAL A 150 -4.06 9.52 3.49
N ALA A 151 -3.81 10.07 2.30
CA ALA A 151 -4.06 9.35 1.04
C ALA A 151 -2.86 8.50 0.64
N ALA A 152 -1.65 8.92 0.98
CA ALA A 152 -0.43 8.14 0.83
C ALA A 152 0.59 8.57 1.87
N TYR A 153 1.43 7.65 2.31
CA TYR A 153 2.51 7.93 3.24
C TYR A 153 3.77 7.14 2.85
N ARG A 154 4.89 7.53 3.45
CA ARG A 154 6.14 6.77 3.39
C ARG A 154 6.65 6.51 4.80
N ILE A 155 7.50 5.51 4.95
CA ILE A 155 8.19 5.23 6.20
C ILE A 155 9.63 5.73 6.07
N ASN A 156 10.02 6.65 6.96
CA ASN A 156 11.37 7.21 6.96
C ASN A 156 12.40 6.15 7.37
N GLY A 157 13.57 6.16 6.69
CA GLY A 157 14.62 5.18 6.93
C GLY A 157 14.39 3.81 6.28
N GLU A 158 13.28 3.63 5.56
CA GLU A 158 12.94 2.43 4.82
C GLU A 158 12.53 2.81 3.39
N GLN A 159 12.67 1.85 2.47
CA GLN A 159 12.13 1.98 1.11
C GLN A 159 10.69 1.46 1.09
N THR A 160 9.82 2.11 1.86
CA THR A 160 8.42 1.70 2.03
C THR A 160 7.48 2.87 1.73
N TRP A 161 6.56 2.64 0.79
CA TRP A 161 5.53 3.59 0.38
C TRP A 161 4.17 2.93 0.46
N ALA A 162 3.17 3.72 0.77
CA ALA A 162 1.83 3.20 0.99
C ALA A 162 0.76 4.15 0.46
N PRO A 163 0.42 4.06 -0.83
CA PRO A 163 -0.77 4.71 -1.37
C PRO A 163 -2.00 3.94 -0.90
N ARG A 164 -2.92 4.65 -0.40
CA ARG A 164 -4.15 4.11 0.11
C ARG A 164 -5.18 3.82 -1.00
#